data_adb7f0c16b87d8eb9399fa8ea8f7ffa7
#
_entry.id   adb7f0c16b87d8eb9399fa8ea8f7ffa7
#
_cell.length_a   1.000
_cell.length_b   1.000
_cell.length_c   1.000
_cell.angle_alpha   90.00
_cell.angle_beta   90.00
_cell.angle_gamma   90.00
#
_symmetry.space_group_name_H-M   'P 1'
#
loop_
_entity.id
_entity.type
_entity.pdbx_description
1 polymer ?
#
loop_
_entity_poly.entity_id
_entity_poly.type
_entity_poly.pdbx_seq_one_letter_code
_entity_poly.pdbx_strand_id
1 'polypeptide(L)'
;MVGTRRIQHFSLESRSKKVYISEHCSRTGVNPVDLSCPNCKSTDLKKLSLAYQEGISQINARTRMRGVVVGSDGPDLVVGSGKTKGIQQTAASKSAAPPIKWSYVKLAGWSVLLFVTIGWIVFYTNTVTTNSQTVASVPLVVYAIVAGCIFISLFAGFWRHNHATYPRQYAKWDRSFVCNRCGRISEQ
;
A
#
# COMPACT_ATOMS: atom_id res chain seq x y z
N MET A 1 -5.75 -14.27 50.88
CA MET A 1 -5.49 -12.88 50.47
C MET A 1 -5.86 -12.76 49.00
N VAL A 2 -7.03 -12.20 48.72
CA VAL A 2 -7.61 -12.10 47.37
C VAL A 2 -7.33 -10.69 46.86
N GLY A 3 -6.45 -10.57 45.83
CA GLY A 3 -6.08 -9.30 45.23
C GLY A 3 -7.09 -8.89 44.15
N THR A 4 -7.91 -7.92 44.47
CA THR A 4 -8.90 -7.30 43.60
C THR A 4 -8.18 -6.41 42.60
N ARG A 5 -8.07 -6.82 41.31
CA ARG A 5 -7.62 -5.96 40.22
C ARG A 5 -8.73 -5.01 39.79
N ARG A 6 -8.52 -3.75 40.05
CA ARG A 6 -9.35 -2.62 39.63
C ARG A 6 -9.23 -2.45 38.10
N ILE A 7 -10.31 -2.72 37.36
CA ILE A 7 -10.43 -2.42 35.95
C ILE A 7 -10.65 -0.92 35.80
N GLN A 8 -9.68 -0.20 35.29
CA GLN A 8 -9.85 1.20 34.91
C GLN A 8 -10.66 1.28 33.61
N HIS A 9 -11.86 1.78 33.70
CA HIS A 9 -12.68 2.20 32.56
C HIS A 9 -12.02 3.41 31.92
N PHE A 10 -11.41 3.21 30.78
CA PHE A 10 -10.93 4.29 29.93
C PHE A 10 -12.13 4.82 29.12
N SER A 11 -12.74 5.88 29.62
CA SER A 11 -13.79 6.61 28.94
C SER A 11 -13.17 7.38 27.78
N LEU A 12 -13.36 6.89 26.54
CA LEU A 12 -13.04 7.61 25.32
C LEU A 12 -14.07 8.73 25.14
N GLU A 13 -13.77 9.86 25.73
CA GLU A 13 -14.48 11.12 25.49
C GLU A 13 -14.15 11.58 24.06
N SER A 14 -15.08 11.30 23.15
CA SER A 14 -15.10 11.81 21.78
C SER A 14 -15.23 13.33 21.80
N ARG A 15 -14.10 14.01 21.87
CA ARG A 15 -14.02 15.46 21.68
C ARG A 15 -14.28 15.78 20.20
N SER A 16 -15.55 15.95 19.87
CA SER A 16 -15.98 16.63 18.65
C SER A 16 -15.30 18.01 18.60
N LYS A 17 -14.16 18.09 17.92
CA LYS A 17 -13.55 19.37 17.53
C LYS A 17 -14.46 19.98 16.48
N LYS A 18 -15.43 20.78 16.94
CA LYS A 18 -16.03 21.82 16.08
C LYS A 18 -14.89 22.68 15.58
N VAL A 19 -14.50 22.47 14.33
CA VAL A 19 -13.61 23.38 13.63
C VAL A 19 -14.39 24.68 13.45
N TYR A 20 -14.18 25.61 14.35
CA TYR A 20 -14.52 27.01 14.13
C TYR A 20 -13.62 27.48 12.99
N ILE A 21 -14.15 27.49 11.76
CA ILE A 21 -13.57 28.25 10.67
C ILE A 21 -13.82 29.70 11.05
N SER A 22 -12.83 30.27 11.73
CA SER A 22 -12.79 31.70 12.04
C SER A 22 -12.81 32.44 10.72
N GLU A 23 -13.79 33.33 10.57
CA GLU A 23 -13.97 34.33 9.50
C GLU A 23 -12.84 35.38 9.51
N HIS A 24 -11.59 34.93 9.45
CA HIS A 24 -10.43 35.82 9.43
C HIS A 24 -9.65 35.78 8.11
N CYS A 25 -10.33 35.39 7.01
CA CYS A 25 -9.75 35.40 5.66
C CYS A 25 -10.18 36.62 4.83
N SER A 26 -10.28 37.81 5.49
CA SER A 26 -10.57 39.07 4.80
C SER A 26 -9.45 40.06 5.03
N ARG A 27 -8.29 39.92 4.37
CA ARG A 27 -7.36 41.07 4.12
C ARG A 27 -6.05 40.69 3.44
N THR A 28 -5.95 39.60 2.74
CA THR A 28 -4.89 39.45 1.76
C THR A 28 -5.57 39.37 0.40
N GLY A 29 -5.23 40.32 -0.50
CA GLY A 29 -5.77 40.38 -1.86
C GLY A 29 -5.37 39.20 -2.72
N VAL A 30 -5.70 38.01 -2.27
CA VAL A 30 -5.63 36.77 -3.02
C VAL A 30 -6.84 36.81 -3.95
N ASN A 31 -6.60 37.03 -5.23
CA ASN A 31 -7.62 36.84 -6.25
C ASN A 31 -8.35 35.51 -5.96
N PRO A 32 -9.69 35.49 -5.88
CA PRO A 32 -10.42 34.26 -5.68
C PRO A 32 -10.01 33.30 -6.80
N VAL A 33 -9.29 32.24 -6.42
CA VAL A 33 -8.96 31.17 -7.37
C VAL A 33 -10.30 30.63 -7.83
N ASP A 34 -10.59 30.78 -9.10
CA ASP A 34 -11.85 30.30 -9.69
C ASP A 34 -11.81 28.76 -9.71
N LEU A 35 -12.33 28.18 -8.61
CA LEU A 35 -12.42 26.75 -8.40
C LEU A 35 -13.53 26.16 -9.28
N SER A 36 -13.37 26.23 -10.59
CA SER A 36 -14.29 25.66 -11.55
C SER A 36 -13.63 24.51 -12.34
N CYS A 37 -14.42 23.48 -12.63
CA CYS A 37 -13.94 22.36 -13.44
C CYS A 37 -13.63 22.84 -14.87
N PRO A 38 -12.43 22.62 -15.42
CA PRO A 38 -12.08 23.08 -16.76
C PRO A 38 -12.90 22.41 -17.88
N ASN A 39 -13.55 21.29 -17.60
CA ASN A 39 -14.33 20.55 -18.58
C ASN A 39 -15.82 20.91 -18.57
N CYS A 40 -16.46 20.92 -17.40
CA CYS A 40 -17.92 21.13 -17.28
C CYS A 40 -18.29 22.44 -16.57
N LYS A 41 -17.30 23.26 -16.20
CA LYS A 41 -17.47 24.56 -15.48
C LYS A 41 -18.26 24.44 -14.16
N SER A 42 -18.40 23.24 -13.62
CA SER A 42 -19.05 23.00 -12.33
C SER A 42 -18.13 23.42 -11.20
N THR A 43 -18.70 24.01 -10.15
CA THR A 43 -18.00 24.34 -8.88
C THR A 43 -17.99 23.18 -7.90
N ASP A 44 -18.62 22.03 -8.24
CA ASP A 44 -18.64 20.84 -7.40
C ASP A 44 -17.33 20.04 -7.53
N LEU A 45 -16.28 20.60 -6.95
CA LEU A 45 -14.93 20.03 -6.91
C LEU A 45 -14.66 19.48 -5.52
N LYS A 46 -14.08 18.29 -5.46
CA LYS A 46 -13.66 17.64 -4.24
C LYS A 46 -12.16 17.35 -4.27
N LYS A 47 -11.48 17.60 -3.16
CA LYS A 47 -10.04 17.25 -3.05
C LYS A 47 -9.86 15.74 -3.23
N LEU A 48 -8.88 15.35 -4.05
CA LEU A 48 -8.68 13.95 -4.41
C LEU A 48 -8.37 13.06 -3.18
N SER A 49 -7.65 13.60 -2.20
CA SER A 49 -7.36 12.93 -0.93
C SER A 49 -8.62 12.64 -0.10
N LEU A 50 -9.60 13.54 -0.09
CA LEU A 50 -10.89 13.32 0.58
C LEU A 50 -11.72 12.27 -0.14
N ALA A 51 -11.80 12.33 -1.48
CA ALA A 51 -12.50 11.33 -2.28
C ALA A 51 -11.93 9.92 -2.08
N TYR A 52 -10.61 9.81 -1.92
CA TYR A 52 -9.94 8.55 -1.60
C TYR A 52 -10.35 8.03 -0.21
N GLN A 53 -10.29 8.87 0.82
CA GLN A 53 -10.61 8.49 2.20
C GLN A 53 -12.07 8.07 2.40
N GLU A 54 -13.01 8.79 1.82
CA GLU A 54 -14.43 8.48 1.93
C GLU A 54 -14.82 7.18 1.22
N GLY A 55 -14.10 6.82 0.17
CA GLY A 55 -14.36 5.57 -0.55
C GLY A 55 -13.73 4.33 0.08
N ILE A 56 -13.04 4.45 1.23
CA ILE A 56 -12.46 3.33 1.96
C ILE A 56 -13.34 3.00 3.17
N SER A 57 -13.88 1.79 3.21
CA SER A 57 -14.56 1.26 4.39
C SER A 57 -13.85 0.01 4.91
N GLN A 58 -13.66 -0.06 6.23
CA GLN A 58 -13.13 -1.24 6.89
C GLN A 58 -14.27 -2.19 7.23
N ILE A 59 -14.21 -3.40 6.69
CA ILE A 59 -15.17 -4.45 7.00
C ILE A 59 -14.56 -5.35 8.07
N ASN A 60 -15.23 -5.41 9.23
CA ASN A 60 -14.94 -6.36 10.28
C ASN A 60 -16.18 -7.26 10.46
N ALA A 61 -16.28 -8.31 9.65
CA ALA A 61 -17.38 -9.25 9.74
C ALA A 61 -17.00 -10.44 10.63
N ARG A 62 -17.89 -10.78 11.55
CA ARG A 62 -17.78 -11.98 12.39
C ARG A 62 -18.94 -12.91 12.03
N THR A 63 -18.61 -13.99 11.32
CA THR A 63 -19.59 -14.99 10.91
C THR A 63 -19.55 -16.14 11.90
N ARG A 64 -20.71 -16.49 12.45
CA ARG A 64 -20.88 -17.69 13.25
C ARG A 64 -21.75 -18.66 12.42
N MET A 65 -21.19 -19.79 12.10
CA MET A 65 -21.93 -20.87 11.45
C MET A 65 -22.25 -21.93 12.49
N ARG A 66 -23.50 -22.36 12.51
CA ARG A 66 -23.95 -23.53 13.27
C ARG A 66 -24.54 -24.50 12.25
N GLY A 67 -24.03 -25.69 12.20
CA GLY A 67 -24.49 -26.73 11.29
C GLY A 67 -24.55 -28.05 12.02
N VAL A 68 -25.46 -28.91 11.59
CA VAL A 68 -25.54 -30.32 12.02
C VAL A 68 -24.97 -31.14 10.89
N VAL A 69 -23.90 -31.86 11.13
CA VAL A 69 -23.35 -32.84 10.17
C VAL A 69 -23.83 -34.24 10.63
N VAL A 70 -24.51 -34.92 9.75
CA VAL A 70 -24.95 -36.30 10.00
C VAL A 70 -23.87 -37.25 9.48
N GLY A 71 -23.07 -37.78 10.39
CA GLY A 71 -22.07 -38.80 10.12
C GLY A 71 -22.62 -40.23 10.37
N SER A 72 -21.79 -41.25 10.11
CA SER A 72 -22.12 -42.67 10.38
C SER A 72 -22.41 -42.97 11.86
N ASP A 73 -21.91 -42.16 12.77
CA ASP A 73 -22.01 -42.33 14.21
C ASP A 73 -23.10 -41.44 14.88
N GLY A 74 -23.91 -40.71 14.08
CA GLY A 74 -25.01 -39.87 14.52
C GLY A 74 -24.86 -38.40 14.13
N PRO A 75 -25.83 -37.54 14.52
CA PRO A 75 -25.79 -36.11 14.24
C PRO A 75 -24.81 -35.40 15.16
N ASP A 76 -23.78 -34.77 14.59
CA ASP A 76 -22.79 -33.99 15.29
C ASP A 76 -22.98 -32.48 15.06
N LEU A 77 -22.90 -31.71 16.13
CA LEU A 77 -23.11 -30.25 16.11
C LEU A 77 -21.77 -29.55 15.80
N VAL A 78 -21.61 -29.05 14.59
CA VAL A 78 -20.43 -28.30 14.20
C VAL A 78 -20.68 -26.79 14.36
N VAL A 79 -19.89 -26.17 15.23
CA VAL A 79 -19.91 -24.72 15.45
C VAL A 79 -18.63 -24.13 14.88
N GLY A 80 -18.75 -23.41 13.78
CA GLY A 80 -17.64 -22.68 13.17
C GLY A 80 -17.76 -21.18 13.45
N SER A 81 -16.65 -20.51 13.82
CA SER A 81 -16.59 -19.06 13.89
C SER A 81 -15.52 -18.54 12.95
N GLY A 82 -15.93 -17.73 11.96
CA GLY A 82 -15.02 -17.04 11.05
C GLY A 82 -14.93 -15.55 11.39
N LYS A 83 -13.74 -14.97 11.33
CA LYS A 83 -13.50 -13.53 11.44
C LYS A 83 -12.89 -13.03 10.14
N THR A 84 -13.68 -12.29 9.37
CA THR A 84 -13.22 -11.68 8.12
C THR A 84 -12.87 -10.22 8.38
N LYS A 85 -11.61 -9.85 8.13
CA LYS A 85 -11.17 -8.47 8.09
C LYS A 85 -10.84 -8.12 6.65
N GLY A 86 -11.43 -7.06 6.14
CA GLY A 86 -11.19 -6.61 4.78
C GLY A 86 -11.30 -5.09 4.66
N ILE A 87 -10.75 -4.57 3.58
CA ILE A 87 -10.90 -3.17 3.18
C ILE A 87 -11.71 -3.19 1.89
N GLN A 88 -12.86 -2.54 1.90
CA GLN A 88 -13.66 -2.33 0.71
C GLN A 88 -13.36 -0.94 0.15
N GLN A 89 -13.08 -0.88 -1.15
CA GLN A 89 -12.84 0.36 -1.86
C GLN A 89 -13.87 0.54 -2.98
N THR A 90 -14.44 1.73 -3.06
CA THR A 90 -15.30 2.10 -4.19
C THR A 90 -14.46 2.31 -5.46
N ALA A 91 -15.11 2.23 -6.64
CA ALA A 91 -14.44 2.51 -7.91
C ALA A 91 -13.83 3.92 -7.96
N ALA A 92 -14.55 4.90 -7.42
CA ALA A 92 -14.07 6.28 -7.30
C ALA A 92 -12.83 6.41 -6.40
N SER A 93 -12.79 5.70 -5.26
CA SER A 93 -11.61 5.68 -4.39
C SER A 93 -10.40 5.01 -5.06
N LYS A 94 -10.62 3.97 -5.87
CA LYS A 94 -9.52 3.34 -6.62
C LYS A 94 -8.90 4.30 -7.63
N SER A 95 -9.69 5.08 -8.36
CA SER A 95 -9.18 6.09 -9.31
C SER A 95 -8.50 7.27 -8.61
N ALA A 96 -8.90 7.56 -7.37
CA ALA A 96 -8.31 8.60 -6.54
C ALA A 96 -7.13 8.12 -5.68
N ALA A 97 -6.65 6.89 -5.89
CA ALA A 97 -5.58 6.31 -5.08
C ALA A 97 -4.26 7.10 -5.18
N PRO A 98 -3.56 7.29 -4.05
CA PRO A 98 -2.26 7.95 -4.04
C PRO A 98 -1.20 7.12 -4.79
N PRO A 99 -0.17 7.76 -5.33
CA PRO A 99 0.97 7.06 -5.93
C PRO A 99 1.64 6.16 -4.89
N ILE A 100 2.12 4.99 -5.33
CA ILE A 100 2.67 3.96 -4.45
C ILE A 100 4.20 4.10 -4.38
N LYS A 101 4.74 4.08 -3.17
CA LYS A 101 6.18 3.91 -2.92
C LYS A 101 6.63 2.50 -3.30
N TRP A 102 7.77 2.39 -3.98
CA TRP A 102 8.37 1.10 -4.26
C TRP A 102 9.01 0.51 -3.01
N SER A 103 8.67 -0.75 -2.72
CA SER A 103 9.13 -1.43 -1.51
C SER A 103 10.52 -2.02 -1.69
N TYR A 104 11.49 -1.55 -0.91
CA TYR A 104 12.84 -2.13 -0.87
C TYR A 104 12.87 -3.58 -0.38
N VAL A 105 11.94 -3.96 0.49
CA VAL A 105 11.83 -5.34 0.99
C VAL A 105 11.50 -6.31 -0.13
N LYS A 106 10.58 -5.92 -1.03
CA LYS A 106 10.27 -6.73 -2.22
C LYS A 106 11.46 -6.82 -3.17
N LEU A 107 12.17 -5.71 -3.40
CA LEU A 107 13.40 -5.72 -4.21
C LEU A 107 14.44 -6.67 -3.63
N ALA A 108 14.73 -6.56 -2.33
CA ALA A 108 15.69 -7.41 -1.65
C ALA A 108 15.27 -8.89 -1.72
N GLY A 109 14.01 -9.21 -1.45
CA GLY A 109 13.50 -10.58 -1.52
C GLY A 109 13.66 -11.19 -2.91
N TRP A 110 13.24 -10.50 -3.96
CA TRP A 110 13.41 -10.97 -5.34
C TRP A 110 14.88 -11.08 -5.75
N SER A 111 15.73 -10.11 -5.33
CA SER A 111 17.17 -10.16 -5.61
C SER A 111 17.82 -11.37 -4.98
N VAL A 112 17.58 -11.61 -3.68
CA VAL A 112 18.13 -12.78 -2.98
C VAL A 112 17.69 -14.08 -3.66
N LEU A 113 16.40 -14.19 -3.99
CA LEU A 113 15.85 -15.38 -4.66
C LEU A 113 16.56 -15.63 -6.01
N LEU A 114 16.71 -14.58 -6.86
CA LEU A 114 17.39 -14.69 -8.14
C LEU A 114 18.88 -15.03 -7.96
N PHE A 115 19.57 -14.39 -7.01
CA PHE A 115 20.99 -14.69 -6.76
C PHE A 115 21.21 -16.11 -6.29
N VAL A 116 20.37 -16.63 -5.39
CA VAL A 116 20.47 -17.99 -4.89
C VAL A 116 20.20 -18.99 -6.01
N THR A 117 19.12 -18.79 -6.80
CA THR A 117 18.74 -19.76 -7.85
C THR A 117 19.77 -19.79 -8.99
N ILE A 118 20.16 -18.62 -9.51
CA ILE A 118 21.13 -18.57 -10.61
C ILE A 118 22.53 -18.99 -10.12
N GLY A 119 22.93 -18.56 -8.93
CA GLY A 119 24.19 -18.97 -8.32
C GLY A 119 24.28 -20.48 -8.11
N TRP A 120 23.18 -21.11 -7.69
CA TRP A 120 23.07 -22.56 -7.56
C TRP A 120 23.24 -23.26 -8.91
N ILE A 121 22.58 -22.78 -9.96
CA ILE A 121 22.71 -23.32 -11.32
C ILE A 121 24.17 -23.22 -11.81
N VAL A 122 24.79 -22.05 -11.67
CA VAL A 122 26.20 -21.83 -12.06
C VAL A 122 27.12 -22.76 -11.28
N PHE A 123 26.92 -22.88 -9.97
CA PHE A 123 27.70 -23.79 -9.14
C PHE A 123 27.54 -25.24 -9.61
N TYR A 124 26.31 -25.71 -9.80
CA TYR A 124 26.00 -27.08 -10.23
C TYR A 124 26.62 -27.39 -11.59
N THR A 125 26.48 -26.51 -12.58
CA THR A 125 27.05 -26.71 -13.92
C THR A 125 28.58 -26.76 -13.89
N ASN A 126 29.25 -25.95 -13.05
CA ASN A 126 30.69 -25.99 -12.88
C ASN A 126 31.16 -27.28 -12.25
N THR A 127 30.47 -27.81 -11.23
CA THR A 127 30.87 -29.08 -10.58
C THR A 127 30.69 -30.28 -11.49
N VAL A 128 29.72 -30.27 -12.38
CA VAL A 128 29.47 -31.38 -13.32
C VAL A 128 30.41 -31.35 -14.54
N THR A 129 30.78 -30.16 -15.01
CA THR A 129 31.53 -30.01 -16.27
C THR A 129 33.06 -29.93 -16.11
N THR A 130 33.57 -29.57 -14.91
CA THR A 130 35.00 -29.35 -14.72
C THR A 130 35.60 -30.31 -13.67
N ASN A 131 36.49 -31.21 -14.15
CA ASN A 131 37.36 -32.04 -13.29
C ASN A 131 38.57 -31.26 -12.73
N SER A 132 38.79 -30.00 -13.08
CA SER A 132 39.91 -29.16 -12.66
C SER A 132 39.46 -27.99 -11.80
N GLN A 133 39.92 -27.93 -10.54
CA GLN A 133 39.53 -26.92 -9.54
C GLN A 133 39.92 -25.49 -9.90
N THR A 134 40.90 -25.27 -10.76
CA THR A 134 41.40 -23.93 -11.12
C THR A 134 40.53 -23.18 -12.11
N VAL A 135 39.73 -23.87 -12.94
CA VAL A 135 38.85 -23.22 -13.95
C VAL A 135 37.48 -22.93 -13.41
N ALA A 136 37.08 -23.57 -12.31
CA ALA A 136 35.74 -23.42 -11.72
C ALA A 136 35.50 -22.05 -11.06
N SER A 137 36.53 -21.29 -10.68
CA SER A 137 36.41 -20.02 -9.97
C SER A 137 36.08 -18.84 -10.91
N VAL A 138 36.54 -18.87 -12.17
CA VAL A 138 36.34 -17.76 -13.12
C VAL A 138 34.87 -17.46 -13.41
N PRO A 139 34.02 -18.44 -13.74
CA PRO A 139 32.58 -18.14 -14.02
C PRO A 139 31.83 -17.65 -12.76
N LEU A 140 32.22 -18.09 -11.57
CA LEU A 140 31.64 -17.60 -10.32
C LEU A 140 31.97 -16.11 -10.07
N VAL A 141 33.22 -15.71 -10.34
CA VAL A 141 33.65 -14.31 -10.18
C VAL A 141 32.92 -13.43 -11.20
N VAL A 142 32.87 -13.84 -12.47
CA VAL A 142 32.14 -13.10 -13.52
C VAL A 142 30.67 -12.99 -13.16
N TYR A 143 30.04 -14.07 -12.71
CA TYR A 143 28.66 -14.06 -12.24
C TYR A 143 28.45 -13.06 -11.09
N ALA A 144 29.32 -13.05 -10.08
CA ALA A 144 29.21 -12.14 -8.93
C ALA A 144 29.30 -10.67 -9.36
N ILE A 145 30.21 -10.35 -10.29
CA ILE A 145 30.37 -9.00 -10.83
C ILE A 145 29.11 -8.56 -11.59
N VAL A 146 28.62 -9.37 -12.52
CA VAL A 146 27.44 -9.07 -13.35
C VAL A 146 26.20 -8.91 -12.45
N ALA A 147 26.02 -9.83 -11.52
CA ALA A 147 24.92 -9.82 -10.57
C ALA A 147 24.98 -8.59 -9.66
N GLY A 148 26.17 -8.20 -9.19
CA GLY A 148 26.38 -6.98 -8.42
C GLY A 148 26.04 -5.71 -9.21
N CYS A 149 26.46 -5.61 -10.46
CA CYS A 149 26.14 -4.49 -11.35
C CYS A 149 24.62 -4.36 -11.58
N ILE A 150 23.93 -5.47 -11.81
CA ILE A 150 22.47 -5.48 -11.97
C ILE A 150 21.78 -5.02 -10.69
N PHE A 151 22.20 -5.54 -9.55
CA PHE A 151 21.64 -5.16 -8.25
C PHE A 151 21.80 -3.66 -7.97
N ILE A 152 23.02 -3.13 -8.17
CA ILE A 152 23.31 -1.70 -7.98
C ILE A 152 22.43 -0.84 -8.90
N SER A 153 22.28 -1.23 -10.15
CA SER A 153 21.45 -0.52 -11.13
C SER A 153 19.95 -0.50 -10.73
N LEU A 154 19.43 -1.64 -10.29
CA LEU A 154 18.05 -1.74 -9.80
C LEU A 154 17.86 -0.93 -8.52
N PHE A 155 18.79 -1.03 -7.57
CA PHE A 155 18.76 -0.27 -6.33
C PHE A 155 18.79 1.24 -6.59
N ALA A 156 19.65 1.70 -7.48
CA ALA A 156 19.73 3.10 -7.90
C ALA A 156 18.40 3.59 -8.53
N GLY A 157 17.77 2.74 -9.36
CA GLY A 157 16.44 3.00 -9.94
C GLY A 157 15.35 3.15 -8.88
N PHE A 158 15.30 2.24 -7.91
CA PHE A 158 14.35 2.30 -6.78
C PHE A 158 14.60 3.53 -5.90
N TRP A 159 15.87 3.81 -5.60
CA TRP A 159 16.26 4.96 -4.82
C TRP A 159 15.83 6.27 -5.49
N ARG A 160 16.15 6.41 -6.80
CA ARG A 160 15.75 7.57 -7.61
C ARG A 160 14.23 7.74 -7.66
N HIS A 161 13.48 6.63 -7.86
CA HIS A 161 12.03 6.68 -7.87
C HIS A 161 11.48 7.16 -6.52
N ASN A 162 11.93 6.57 -5.41
CA ASN A 162 11.40 6.89 -4.09
C ASN A 162 11.79 8.29 -3.59
N HIS A 163 12.96 8.83 -4.00
CA HIS A 163 13.44 10.14 -3.54
C HIS A 163 13.15 11.29 -4.50
N ALA A 164 13.06 11.04 -5.80
CA ALA A 164 12.84 12.11 -6.78
C ALA A 164 11.44 12.06 -7.41
N THR A 165 11.00 10.89 -7.87
CA THR A 165 9.76 10.76 -8.63
C THR A 165 8.53 10.72 -7.73
N TYR A 166 8.58 9.88 -6.68
CA TYR A 166 7.46 9.71 -5.75
C TYR A 166 7.04 11.01 -5.05
N PRO A 167 7.93 11.83 -4.46
CA PRO A 167 7.51 13.06 -3.79
C PRO A 167 6.83 14.05 -4.73
N ARG A 168 7.31 14.14 -5.97
CA ARG A 168 6.71 15.00 -7.01
C ARG A 168 5.30 14.54 -7.39
N GLN A 169 5.14 13.22 -7.59
CA GLN A 169 3.83 12.64 -7.90
C GLN A 169 2.85 12.79 -6.73
N TYR A 170 3.33 12.58 -5.51
CA TYR A 170 2.52 12.74 -4.30
C TYR A 170 2.09 14.20 -4.10
N ALA A 171 2.99 15.17 -4.31
CA ALA A 171 2.67 16.59 -4.22
C ALA A 171 1.65 17.03 -5.29
N LYS A 172 1.70 16.46 -6.49
CA LYS A 172 0.68 16.68 -7.53
C LYS A 172 -0.67 16.09 -7.12
N TRP A 173 -0.65 14.84 -6.65
CA TRP A 173 -1.85 14.15 -6.17
C TRP A 173 -2.53 14.93 -5.03
N ASP A 174 -1.75 15.43 -4.07
CA ASP A 174 -2.30 16.18 -2.93
C ASP A 174 -2.93 17.51 -3.33
N ARG A 175 -2.50 18.13 -4.45
CA ARG A 175 -3.07 19.35 -5.00
C ARG A 175 -4.18 19.12 -6.03
N SER A 176 -4.45 17.87 -6.38
CA SER A 176 -5.46 17.52 -7.39
C SER A 176 -6.87 17.51 -6.80
N PHE A 177 -7.83 17.89 -7.64
CA PHE A 177 -9.26 17.89 -7.36
C PHE A 177 -9.98 17.01 -8.38
N VAL A 178 -11.02 16.34 -7.92
CA VAL A 178 -11.94 15.58 -8.78
C VAL A 178 -13.27 16.30 -8.86
N CYS A 179 -13.80 16.42 -10.06
CA CYS A 179 -15.14 16.96 -10.27
C CYS A 179 -16.17 15.84 -10.04
N ASN A 180 -17.11 16.05 -9.10
CA ASN A 180 -18.16 15.06 -8.83
C ASN A 180 -19.13 14.90 -10.00
N ARG A 181 -19.26 15.93 -10.87
CA ARG A 181 -20.20 15.93 -11.99
C ARG A 181 -19.69 15.17 -13.22
N CYS A 182 -18.43 15.35 -13.60
CA CYS A 182 -17.86 14.74 -14.80
C CYS A 182 -16.72 13.75 -14.52
N GLY A 183 -16.30 13.59 -13.26
CA GLY A 183 -15.22 12.65 -12.86
C GLY A 183 -13.81 13.08 -13.28
N ARG A 184 -13.64 14.25 -13.93
CA ARG A 184 -12.32 14.69 -14.39
C ARG A 184 -11.45 15.14 -13.21
N ILE A 185 -10.20 14.70 -13.21
CA ILE A 185 -9.19 15.13 -12.24
C ILE A 185 -8.43 16.32 -12.85
N SER A 186 -8.30 17.41 -12.10
CA SER A 186 -7.56 18.61 -12.47
C SER A 186 -6.57 19.00 -11.37
N GLU A 187 -5.40 19.49 -11.77
CA GLU A 187 -4.43 20.15 -10.88
C GLU A 187 -4.75 21.65 -10.85
N GLN A 188 -4.72 22.25 -9.67
CA GLN A 188 -4.85 23.70 -9.47
C GLN A 188 -3.69 24.22 -8.64
#